data_a215e69aef1e7b764a56fde062cb8532
#
_entry.id   a215e69aef1e7b764a56fde062cb8532
#
_cell.length_a   1.000
_cell.length_b   1.000
_cell.length_c   1.000
_cell.angle_alpha   90.00
_cell.angle_beta   90.00
_cell.angle_gamma   90.00
#
_symmetry.space_group_name_H-M   'P 1'
#
loop_
_entity.id
_entity.type
_entity.pdbx_description
1 polymer ?
#
loop_
_entity_poly.entity_id
_entity_poly.type
_entity_poly.pdbx_seq_one_letter_code
_entity_poly.pdbx_strand_id
1 'polypeptide(L)'
;MNNSTLKALLIEYEKKRINAENIAQKEKEKLYAEFPELANIDKKLSSLAFTSMRELAKNNDKKIIDDLNFNIENLKKQKESILNSIGEKAKKIIPNYECKKCNDTGYIFNGSSTEMCSCLKQK
;
A
#
# COMPACT_ATOMS: atom_id res chain seq x y z
N MET A 1 17.48 26.05 -6.58
CA MET A 1 17.11 25.57 -5.23
C MET A 1 18.38 25.16 -4.49
N ASN A 2 18.64 25.74 -3.32
CA ASN A 2 19.81 25.34 -2.51
C ASN A 2 19.46 24.14 -1.63
N ASN A 3 20.50 23.54 -1.01
CA ASN A 3 20.31 22.34 -0.20
C ASN A 3 19.42 22.56 1.03
N SER A 4 19.48 23.75 1.63
CA SER A 4 18.64 24.08 2.80
C SER A 4 17.17 24.14 2.43
N THR A 5 16.85 24.75 1.30
CA THR A 5 15.46 24.85 0.80
C THR A 5 14.92 23.49 0.42
N LEU A 6 15.71 22.66 -0.27
CA LEU A 6 15.30 21.31 -0.64
C LEU A 6 15.04 20.46 0.60
N LYS A 7 15.94 20.56 1.60
CA LYS A 7 15.78 19.80 2.85
C LYS A 7 14.49 20.19 3.57
N ALA A 8 14.17 21.49 3.63
CA ALA A 8 12.96 21.98 4.27
C ALA A 8 11.71 21.47 3.55
N LEU A 9 11.72 21.46 2.21
CA LEU A 9 10.61 20.95 1.41
C LEU A 9 10.41 19.45 1.61
N LEU A 10 11.50 18.68 1.70
CA LEU A 10 11.40 17.23 1.93
C LEU A 10 10.86 16.92 3.32
N ILE A 11 11.19 17.70 4.33
CA ILE A 11 10.63 17.56 5.68
C ILE A 11 9.13 17.83 5.65
N GLU A 12 8.70 18.87 4.92
CA GLU A 12 7.29 19.19 4.76
C GLU A 12 6.55 18.07 4.05
N TYR A 13 7.14 17.49 3.01
CA TYR A 13 6.57 16.35 2.28
C TYR A 13 6.41 15.14 3.18
N GLU A 14 7.43 14.85 4.00
CA GLU A 14 7.38 13.73 4.94
C GLU A 14 6.22 13.91 5.94
N LYS A 15 6.04 15.12 6.47
CA LYS A 15 4.94 15.40 7.40
C LYS A 15 3.58 15.18 6.74
N LYS A 16 3.40 15.63 5.52
CA LYS A 16 2.15 15.45 4.76
C LYS A 16 1.88 13.97 4.50
N ARG A 17 2.91 13.23 4.10
CA ARG A 17 2.78 11.80 3.82
C ARG A 17 2.39 11.03 5.08
N ILE A 18 3.10 11.25 6.18
CA ILE A 18 2.85 10.58 7.45
C ILE A 18 1.44 10.89 7.95
N ASN A 19 1.02 12.15 7.84
CA ASN A 19 -0.32 12.55 8.24
C ASN A 19 -1.40 11.82 7.42
N ALA A 20 -1.21 11.74 6.09
CA ALA A 20 -2.15 11.04 5.22
C ALA A 20 -2.22 9.55 5.55
N GLU A 21 -1.07 8.93 5.81
CA GLU A 21 -0.98 7.51 6.18
C GLU A 21 -1.62 7.24 7.54
N ASN A 22 -1.42 8.14 8.52
CA ASN A 22 -2.01 8.00 9.85
C ASN A 22 -3.54 8.13 9.80
N ILE A 23 -4.06 9.05 9.02
CA ILE A 23 -5.51 9.21 8.83
C ILE A 23 -6.10 7.94 8.22
N ALA A 24 -5.45 7.41 7.16
CA ALA A 24 -5.89 6.20 6.50
C ALA A 24 -5.85 5.00 7.44
N GLN A 25 -4.81 4.90 8.28
CA GLN A 25 -4.67 3.80 9.24
C GLN A 25 -5.80 3.83 10.28
N LYS A 26 -6.15 4.99 10.79
CA LYS A 26 -7.24 5.13 11.74
C LYS A 26 -8.58 4.73 11.12
N GLU A 27 -8.83 5.14 9.89
CA GLU A 27 -10.04 4.78 9.17
C GLU A 27 -10.08 3.27 8.90
N LYS A 28 -8.93 2.67 8.59
CA LYS A 28 -8.80 1.22 8.40
C LYS A 28 -9.14 0.47 9.67
N GLU A 29 -8.63 0.92 10.82
CA GLU A 29 -8.93 0.28 12.11
C GLU A 29 -10.42 0.31 12.41
N LYS A 30 -11.09 1.44 12.16
CA LYS A 30 -12.53 1.57 12.34
C LYS A 30 -13.29 0.62 11.43
N LEU A 31 -12.91 0.57 10.17
CA LEU A 31 -13.56 -0.27 9.16
C LEU A 31 -13.40 -1.75 9.49
N TYR A 32 -12.21 -2.16 9.90
CA TYR A 32 -11.93 -3.56 10.24
C TYR A 32 -12.63 -3.99 11.53
N ALA A 33 -12.86 -3.06 12.46
CA ALA A 33 -13.66 -3.34 13.66
C ALA A 33 -15.14 -3.55 13.29
N GLU A 34 -15.64 -2.79 12.31
CA GLU A 34 -17.00 -2.92 11.81
C GLU A 34 -17.19 -4.17 10.94
N PHE A 35 -16.16 -4.54 10.18
CA PHE A 35 -16.18 -5.70 9.27
C PHE A 35 -15.01 -6.64 9.58
N PRO A 36 -15.16 -7.50 10.61
CA PRO A 36 -14.06 -8.40 11.02
C PRO A 36 -13.57 -9.35 9.93
N GLU A 37 -14.39 -9.66 8.95
CA GLU A 37 -14.03 -10.52 7.80
C GLU A 37 -12.85 -9.96 7.03
N LEU A 38 -12.71 -8.62 6.95
CA LEU A 38 -11.56 -7.99 6.29
C LEU A 38 -10.26 -8.32 7.02
N ALA A 39 -10.27 -8.26 8.35
CA ALA A 39 -9.10 -8.62 9.14
C ALA A 39 -8.75 -10.10 8.98
N ASN A 40 -9.75 -10.97 8.93
CA ASN A 40 -9.54 -12.40 8.73
C ASN A 40 -8.93 -12.68 7.35
N ILE A 41 -9.41 -12.02 6.31
CA ILE A 41 -8.86 -12.16 4.96
C ILE A 41 -7.41 -11.69 4.92
N ASP A 42 -7.10 -10.55 5.53
CA ASP A 42 -5.73 -10.03 5.57
C ASP A 42 -4.77 -10.99 6.29
N LYS A 43 -5.21 -11.61 7.38
CA LYS A 43 -4.41 -12.62 8.09
C LYS A 43 -4.13 -13.83 7.21
N LYS A 44 -5.14 -14.30 6.49
CA LYS A 44 -4.99 -15.44 5.56
C LYS A 44 -4.04 -15.07 4.42
N LEU A 45 -4.17 -13.86 3.87
CA LEU A 45 -3.29 -13.38 2.81
C LEU A 45 -1.83 -13.34 3.27
N SER A 46 -1.58 -12.79 4.45
CA SER A 46 -0.22 -12.72 5.01
C SER A 46 0.37 -14.10 5.25
N SER A 47 -0.43 -15.03 5.77
CA SER A 47 -0.01 -16.39 6.02
C SER A 47 0.33 -17.13 4.74
N LEU A 48 -0.51 -17.00 3.71
CA LEU A 48 -0.28 -17.64 2.41
C LEU A 48 0.93 -17.04 1.68
N ALA A 49 1.12 -15.71 1.77
CA ALA A 49 2.28 -15.06 1.18
C ALA A 49 3.57 -15.54 1.82
N PHE A 50 3.58 -15.66 3.16
CA PHE A 50 4.73 -16.19 3.89
C PHE A 50 5.04 -17.63 3.50
N THR A 51 4.01 -18.48 3.41
CA THR A 51 4.14 -19.87 3.01
C THR A 51 4.68 -19.98 1.59
N SER A 52 4.19 -19.14 0.68
CA SER A 52 4.65 -19.11 -0.72
C SER A 52 6.13 -18.77 -0.81
N MET A 53 6.57 -17.76 -0.06
CA MET A 53 7.99 -17.38 -0.01
C MET A 53 8.87 -18.50 0.53
N ARG A 54 8.37 -19.20 1.56
CA ARG A 54 9.10 -20.31 2.17
C ARG A 54 9.24 -21.50 1.22
N GLU A 55 8.17 -21.82 0.48
CA GLU A 55 8.21 -22.92 -0.52
C GLU A 55 9.15 -22.60 -1.66
N LEU A 56 9.18 -21.34 -2.12
CA LEU A 56 10.14 -20.90 -3.14
C LEU A 56 11.57 -21.11 -2.69
N ALA A 57 11.87 -20.84 -1.42
CA ALA A 57 13.22 -20.99 -0.87
C ALA A 57 13.63 -22.45 -0.68
N LYS A 58 12.66 -23.34 -0.37
CA LYS A 58 12.96 -24.75 -0.05
C LYS A 58 12.96 -25.68 -1.25
N ASN A 59 11.81 -25.79 -1.92
CA ASN A 59 11.55 -26.84 -2.90
C ASN A 59 11.36 -26.34 -4.31
N ASN A 60 10.97 -25.07 -4.44
CA ASN A 60 10.66 -24.47 -5.73
C ASN A 60 9.67 -25.33 -6.55
N ASP A 61 8.72 -25.98 -5.86
CA ASP A 61 7.69 -26.80 -6.47
C ASP A 61 6.63 -25.91 -7.12
N LYS A 62 6.62 -25.91 -8.44
CA LYS A 62 5.73 -25.03 -9.21
C LYS A 62 4.25 -25.28 -8.92
N LYS A 63 3.85 -26.53 -8.73
CA LYS A 63 2.46 -26.88 -8.46
C LYS A 63 1.97 -26.28 -7.13
N ILE A 64 2.78 -26.41 -6.10
CA ILE A 64 2.46 -25.86 -4.77
C ILE A 64 2.37 -24.33 -4.83
N ILE A 65 3.32 -23.71 -5.55
CA ILE A 65 3.35 -22.25 -5.71
C ILE A 65 2.14 -21.77 -6.51
N ASP A 66 1.78 -22.47 -7.58
CA ASP A 66 0.60 -22.11 -8.37
C ASP A 66 -0.68 -22.23 -7.56
N ASP A 67 -0.83 -23.29 -6.74
CA ASP A 67 -1.98 -23.45 -5.86
C ASP A 67 -2.07 -22.34 -4.81
N LEU A 68 -0.92 -21.96 -4.22
CA LEU A 68 -0.85 -20.87 -3.25
C LEU A 68 -1.25 -19.54 -3.91
N ASN A 69 -0.74 -19.27 -5.10
CA ASN A 69 -1.06 -18.05 -5.84
C ASN A 69 -2.54 -18.00 -6.21
N PHE A 70 -3.12 -19.13 -6.58
CA PHE A 70 -4.55 -19.21 -6.86
C PHE A 70 -5.39 -18.85 -5.63
N ASN A 71 -5.02 -19.38 -4.47
CA ASN A 71 -5.70 -19.08 -3.21
C ASN A 71 -5.55 -17.62 -2.82
N ILE A 72 -4.36 -17.05 -3.02
CA ILE A 72 -4.10 -15.61 -2.76
C ILE A 72 -5.00 -14.76 -3.65
N GLU A 73 -5.09 -15.06 -4.93
CA GLU A 73 -5.94 -14.31 -5.86
C GLU A 73 -7.42 -14.39 -5.47
N ASN A 74 -7.89 -15.57 -5.05
CA ASN A 74 -9.27 -15.73 -4.59
C ASN A 74 -9.56 -14.86 -3.37
N LEU A 75 -8.64 -14.83 -2.39
CA LEU A 75 -8.81 -13.99 -1.19
C LEU A 75 -8.79 -12.50 -1.53
N LYS A 76 -7.93 -12.10 -2.47
CA LYS A 76 -7.90 -10.71 -2.95
C LYS A 76 -9.22 -10.31 -3.58
N LYS A 77 -9.81 -11.20 -4.38
CA LYS A 77 -11.11 -10.96 -5.00
C LYS A 77 -12.22 -10.85 -3.97
N GLN A 78 -12.20 -11.70 -2.95
CA GLN A 78 -13.16 -11.63 -1.84
C GLN A 78 -13.06 -10.30 -1.12
N LYS A 79 -11.83 -9.87 -0.81
CA LYS A 79 -11.59 -8.58 -0.16
C LYS A 79 -12.10 -7.42 -1.01
N GLU A 80 -11.78 -7.44 -2.29
CA GLU A 80 -12.22 -6.40 -3.24
C GLU A 80 -13.75 -6.33 -3.31
N SER A 81 -14.40 -7.49 -3.35
CA SER A 81 -15.86 -7.57 -3.38
C SER A 81 -16.49 -6.95 -2.13
N ILE A 82 -15.92 -7.24 -0.96
CA ILE A 82 -16.39 -6.68 0.31
C ILE A 82 -16.19 -5.16 0.32
N LEU A 83 -15.01 -4.68 -0.08
CA LEU A 83 -14.70 -3.26 -0.12
C LEU A 83 -15.62 -2.52 -1.10
N ASN A 84 -15.91 -3.11 -2.25
CA ASN A 84 -16.82 -2.51 -3.22
C ASN A 84 -18.24 -2.39 -2.67
N SER A 85 -18.69 -3.38 -1.89
CA SER A 85 -20.01 -3.34 -1.28
C SER A 85 -20.13 -2.28 -0.17
N ILE A 86 -19.02 -1.96 0.49
CA ILE A 86 -18.98 -0.95 1.54
C ILE A 86 -19.05 0.47 0.93
N GLY A 87 -18.42 0.69 -0.21
CA GLY A 87 -18.49 1.96 -0.94
C GLY A 87 -17.53 3.02 -0.40
N GLU A 88 -18.04 4.20 -0.07
CA GLU A 88 -17.22 5.36 0.27
C GLU A 88 -16.27 5.16 1.46
N LYS A 89 -16.69 4.40 2.47
CA LYS A 89 -15.84 4.12 3.63
C LYS A 89 -14.57 3.37 3.23
N ALA A 90 -14.64 2.51 2.22
CA ALA A 90 -13.49 1.74 1.75
C ALA A 90 -12.42 2.63 1.11
N LYS A 91 -12.81 3.77 0.56
CA LYS A 91 -11.86 4.71 -0.05
C LYS A 91 -11.02 5.44 0.99
N LYS A 92 -11.51 5.57 2.20
CA LYS A 92 -10.83 6.30 3.28
C LYS A 92 -9.65 5.54 3.87
N ILE A 93 -9.57 4.22 3.66
CA ILE A 93 -8.46 3.42 4.17
C ILE A 93 -7.19 3.54 3.32
N ILE A 94 -7.29 4.19 2.17
CA ILE A 94 -6.16 4.46 1.29
C ILE A 94 -5.65 5.86 1.58
N PRO A 95 -4.34 6.05 1.80
CA PRO A 95 -3.80 7.39 2.06
C PRO A 95 -4.14 8.37 0.94
N ASN A 96 -4.62 9.54 1.31
CA ASN A 96 -4.96 10.59 0.35
C ASN A 96 -3.79 11.57 0.23
N TYR A 97 -2.80 11.21 -0.57
CA TYR A 97 -1.62 12.05 -0.80
C TYR A 97 -1.98 13.27 -1.63
N GLU A 98 -1.34 14.40 -1.33
CA GLU A 98 -1.53 15.63 -2.09
C GLU A 98 -1.04 15.48 -3.52
N CYS A 99 0.13 14.86 -3.72
CA CYS A 99 0.64 14.53 -5.04
C CYS A 99 0.50 13.03 -5.28
N LYS A 100 -0.37 12.66 -6.21
CA LYS A 100 -0.62 11.24 -6.54
C LYS A 100 0.52 10.61 -7.33
N LYS A 101 1.36 11.41 -7.97
CA LYS A 101 2.47 10.90 -8.79
C LYS A 101 3.61 10.37 -7.94
N CYS A 102 4.00 11.10 -6.91
CA CYS A 102 5.12 10.71 -6.04
C CYS A 102 4.66 10.25 -4.66
N ASN A 103 3.35 10.29 -4.37
CA ASN A 103 2.78 9.94 -3.06
C ASN A 103 3.45 10.74 -1.93
N ASP A 104 3.65 12.05 -2.17
CA ASP A 104 4.26 13.01 -1.23
C ASP A 104 5.68 12.64 -0.80
N THR A 105 6.42 11.91 -1.64
CA THR A 105 7.86 11.64 -1.40
C THR A 105 8.75 12.67 -2.06
N GLY A 106 8.25 13.33 -3.09
CA GLY A 106 9.02 14.29 -3.90
C GLY A 106 9.80 13.65 -5.03
N TYR A 107 9.83 12.33 -5.11
CA TYR A 107 10.61 11.60 -6.11
C TYR A 107 9.78 10.49 -6.75
N ILE A 108 10.10 10.21 -8.02
CA ILE A 108 9.48 9.14 -8.80
C ILE A 108 10.57 8.17 -9.24
N PHE A 109 10.34 6.88 -9.04
CA PHE A 109 11.21 5.82 -9.51
C PHE A 109 10.68 5.30 -10.86
N ASN A 110 11.51 5.41 -11.91
CA ASN A 110 11.09 5.03 -13.26
C ASN A 110 11.80 3.78 -13.78
N GLY A 111 12.16 2.87 -12.89
CA GLY A 111 12.74 1.57 -13.25
C GLY A 111 14.26 1.53 -13.19
N SER A 112 14.93 2.50 -13.75
CA SER A 112 16.41 2.54 -13.79
C SER A 112 17.00 3.68 -12.96
N SER A 113 16.22 4.73 -12.69
CA SER A 113 16.69 5.88 -11.93
C SER A 113 15.56 6.51 -11.14
N THR A 114 15.94 7.33 -10.15
CA THR A 114 15.00 8.11 -9.36
C THR A 114 15.07 9.56 -9.83
N GLU A 115 13.91 10.13 -10.15
CA GLU A 115 13.81 11.51 -10.60
C GLU A 115 12.97 12.34 -9.63
N MET A 116 13.28 13.63 -9.56
CA MET A 116 12.51 14.57 -8.78
C MET A 116 11.12 14.73 -9.43
N CYS A 117 10.05 14.60 -8.62
CA CYS A 117 8.69 14.79 -9.11
C CYS A 117 8.48 16.25 -9.56
N SER A 118 7.62 16.44 -10.56
CA SER A 118 7.32 17.79 -11.06
C SER A 118 6.77 18.71 -9.96
N CYS A 119 6.04 18.17 -8.99
CA CYS A 119 5.52 18.98 -7.88
C CYS A 119 6.65 19.58 -7.03
N LEU A 120 7.74 18.83 -6.83
CA LEU A 120 8.91 19.33 -6.09
C LEU A 120 9.75 20.28 -6.94
N LYS A 121 9.85 20.02 -8.24
CA LYS A 121 10.59 20.90 -9.17
C LYS A 121 9.98 22.29 -9.24
N GLN A 122 8.67 22.41 -9.07
CA GLN A 122 7.93 23.68 -9.15
C GLN A 122 8.06 24.52 -7.88
N LYS A 123 8.62 24.00 -6.84
CA LYS A 123 8.80 24.69 -5.55
C LYS A 123 10.26 25.15 -5.30
#